data_8304e1f391daaec50d6cb1d99cb4beea
#
_entry.id   8304e1f391daaec50d6cb1d99cb4beea
#
_cell.length_a   1.000
_cell.length_b   1.000
_cell.length_c   1.000
_cell.angle_alpha   90.00
_cell.angle_beta   90.00
_cell.angle_gamma   90.00
#
_symmetry.space_group_name_H-M   'P 1'
#
loop_
_entity.id
_entity.type
_entity.pdbx_description
1 polymer ?
#
loop_
_entity_poly.entity_id
_entity_poly.type
_entity_poly.pdbx_seq_one_letter_code
_entity_poly.pdbx_strand_id
1 'polypeptide(L)'
;MTLITYRHDGNNLSLVCQGHAGYAEHGRDIVCAGISALCGALEIALDNLQDSGAVQSHFCSWSDACFTAEATAAPADKGVSTAFEVIYGGLCRMEEEYGDYMDCRKTKEQRG
;
A
#
# COMPACT_ATOMS: atom_id res chain seq x y z
N MET A 1 -2.11 15.82 -5.39
CA MET A 1 -2.68 14.47 -5.67
C MET A 1 -1.73 13.38 -5.18
N THR A 2 -2.24 12.38 -4.53
CA THR A 2 -1.45 11.22 -4.13
C THR A 2 -1.53 10.15 -5.21
N LEU A 3 -0.38 9.72 -5.71
CA LEU A 3 -0.30 8.61 -6.65
C LEU A 3 -0.01 7.33 -5.89
N ILE A 4 -0.86 6.33 -6.05
CA ILE A 4 -0.76 5.06 -5.37
C ILE A 4 -0.53 3.97 -6.42
N THR A 5 0.58 3.25 -6.26
CA THR A 5 0.94 2.17 -7.18
C THR A 5 1.09 0.87 -6.41
N TYR A 6 0.30 -0.12 -6.77
CA TYR A 6 0.41 -1.48 -6.24
C TYR A 6 0.99 -2.37 -7.32
N ARG A 7 2.02 -3.12 -6.96
CA ARG A 7 2.69 -4.04 -7.86
C ARG A 7 2.74 -5.43 -7.25
N HIS A 8 2.32 -6.41 -8.03
CA HIS A 8 2.35 -7.81 -7.62
C HIS A 8 3.05 -8.62 -8.70
N ASP A 9 4.24 -9.10 -8.41
CA ASP A 9 5.07 -9.86 -9.34
C ASP A 9 5.55 -11.14 -8.65
N GLY A 10 4.89 -12.25 -8.96
CA GLY A 10 5.21 -13.52 -8.31
C GLY A 10 5.05 -13.41 -6.80
N ASN A 11 6.14 -13.64 -6.07
CA ASN A 11 6.16 -13.53 -4.61
C ASN A 11 6.57 -12.15 -4.12
N ASN A 12 6.84 -11.22 -5.04
CA ASN A 12 7.26 -9.86 -4.71
C ASN A 12 6.07 -8.90 -4.83
N LEU A 13 5.81 -8.16 -3.76
CA LEU A 13 4.71 -7.21 -3.72
C LEU A 13 5.23 -5.86 -3.24
N SER A 14 4.68 -4.79 -3.79
CA SER A 14 5.01 -3.45 -3.33
C SER A 14 3.81 -2.52 -3.43
N LEU A 15 3.75 -1.57 -2.50
CA LEU A 15 2.78 -0.49 -2.50
C LEU A 15 3.52 0.80 -2.26
N VAL A 16 3.36 1.75 -3.15
CA VAL A 16 3.98 3.08 -3.04
C VAL A 16 2.89 4.12 -3.11
N CYS A 17 2.89 5.02 -2.13
CA CYS A 17 1.98 6.17 -2.09
C CYS A 17 2.84 7.43 -2.09
N GLN A 18 2.72 8.26 -3.13
CA GLN A 18 3.55 9.45 -3.31
C GLN A 18 2.69 10.69 -3.47
N GLY A 19 3.11 11.76 -2.83
CA GLY A 19 2.49 13.08 -2.96
C GLY A 19 1.44 13.34 -1.90
N HIS A 20 1.23 14.61 -1.61
CA HIS A 20 0.13 15.04 -0.74
C HIS A 20 -1.17 15.05 -1.55
N ALA A 21 -2.28 14.63 -0.91
CA ALA A 21 -3.56 14.60 -1.59
C ALA A 21 -4.05 16.00 -2.00
N GLY A 22 -3.76 17.00 -1.17
CA GLY A 22 -4.17 18.37 -1.48
C GLY A 22 -5.64 18.64 -1.22
N TYR A 23 -6.28 17.81 -0.41
CA TYR A 23 -7.68 17.96 -0.04
C TYR A 23 -7.87 19.17 0.90
N ALA A 24 -6.94 19.37 1.82
CA ALA A 24 -6.97 20.45 2.79
C ALA A 24 -5.55 20.75 3.29
N GLU A 25 -5.42 21.70 4.17
CA GLU A 25 -4.15 22.04 4.79
C GLU A 25 -3.58 20.87 5.58
N HIS A 26 -2.26 20.84 5.74
CA HIS A 26 -1.57 19.86 6.57
C HIS A 26 -2.20 19.83 7.98
N GLY A 27 -2.51 18.64 8.45
CA GLY A 27 -3.20 18.42 9.71
C GLY A 27 -4.71 18.44 9.63
N ARG A 28 -5.28 18.84 8.49
CA ARG A 28 -6.73 18.83 8.25
C ARG A 28 -7.14 18.02 7.04
N ASP A 29 -6.19 17.37 6.39
CA ASP A 29 -6.45 16.62 5.17
C ASP A 29 -6.90 15.21 5.53
N ILE A 30 -8.21 14.97 5.44
CA ILE A 30 -8.79 13.66 5.77
C ILE A 30 -8.40 12.60 4.74
N VAL A 31 -8.11 12.99 3.51
CA VAL A 31 -7.68 12.04 2.47
C VAL A 31 -6.26 11.54 2.81
N CYS A 32 -5.34 12.44 3.12
CA CYS A 32 -4.01 12.06 3.58
C CYS A 32 -4.08 11.18 4.85
N ALA A 33 -4.93 11.55 5.80
CA ALA A 33 -5.09 10.77 7.03
C ALA A 33 -5.60 9.36 6.75
N GLY A 34 -6.56 9.22 5.86
CA GLY A 34 -7.10 7.92 5.47
C GLY A 34 -6.06 7.04 4.78
N ILE A 35 -5.32 7.63 3.85
CA ILE A 35 -4.22 6.91 3.17
C ILE A 35 -3.18 6.46 4.18
N SER A 36 -2.77 7.35 5.10
CA SER A 36 -1.77 7.02 6.11
C SER A 36 -2.24 5.92 7.05
N ALA A 37 -3.52 5.92 7.43
CA ALA A 37 -4.08 4.88 8.29
C ALA A 37 -4.03 3.52 7.62
N LEU A 38 -4.39 3.44 6.33
CA LEU A 38 -4.35 2.19 5.58
C LEU A 38 -2.92 1.70 5.39
N CYS A 39 -1.98 2.61 5.11
CA CYS A 39 -0.56 2.26 4.98
C CYS A 39 0.00 1.75 6.30
N GLY A 40 -0.35 2.37 7.42
CA GLY A 40 0.04 1.91 8.75
C GLY A 40 -0.51 0.52 9.07
N ALA A 41 -1.73 0.24 8.65
CA ALA A 41 -2.34 -1.08 8.82
C ALA A 41 -1.57 -2.14 8.02
N LEU A 42 -1.12 -1.80 6.81
CA LEU A 42 -0.30 -2.73 6.01
C LEU A 42 1.03 -3.02 6.72
N GLU A 43 1.69 -2.01 7.25
CA GLU A 43 2.95 -2.19 7.99
C GLU A 43 2.77 -3.14 9.17
N ILE A 44 1.70 -2.97 9.94
CA ILE A 44 1.38 -3.85 11.07
C ILE A 44 1.13 -5.28 10.58
N ALA A 45 0.37 -5.44 9.49
CA ALA A 45 0.09 -6.76 8.94
C ALA A 45 1.37 -7.47 8.51
N LEU A 46 2.30 -6.75 7.86
CA LEU A 46 3.58 -7.34 7.43
C LEU A 46 4.44 -7.75 8.61
N ASP A 47 4.48 -6.95 9.68
CA ASP A 47 5.20 -7.32 10.90
C ASP A 47 4.63 -8.60 11.50
N ASN A 48 3.32 -8.72 11.58
CA ASN A 48 2.66 -9.90 12.11
C ASN A 48 2.92 -11.13 11.25
N LEU A 49 2.91 -10.97 9.92
CA LEU A 49 3.16 -12.05 8.98
C LEU A 49 4.61 -12.51 9.01
N GLN A 50 5.54 -11.61 9.29
CA GLN A 50 6.95 -11.98 9.45
C GLN A 50 7.12 -12.88 10.66
N ASP A 51 6.47 -12.58 11.76
CA ASP A 51 6.54 -13.39 12.97
C ASP A 51 6.02 -14.80 12.74
N SER A 52 5.06 -14.98 11.86
CA SER A 52 4.50 -16.30 11.51
C SER A 52 5.31 -17.05 10.45
N GLY A 53 6.34 -16.42 9.85
CA GLY A 53 7.12 -17.02 8.77
C GLY A 53 6.50 -16.91 7.38
N ALA A 54 5.38 -16.21 7.25
CA ALA A 54 4.68 -16.04 5.98
C ALA A 54 5.41 -15.11 5.02
N VAL A 55 6.23 -14.22 5.55
CA VAL A 55 7.01 -13.28 4.75
C VAL A 55 8.49 -13.59 4.91
N GLN A 56 9.22 -13.67 3.79
CA GLN A 56 10.67 -13.90 3.81
C GLN A 56 11.43 -12.63 4.16
N SER A 57 10.98 -11.51 3.59
CA SER A 57 11.54 -10.20 3.89
C SER A 57 10.50 -9.14 3.64
N HIS A 58 10.57 -8.07 4.42
CA HIS A 58 9.75 -6.91 4.15
C HIS A 58 10.47 -5.63 4.56
N PHE A 59 10.03 -4.53 3.97
CA PHE A 59 10.60 -3.21 4.22
C PHE A 59 9.48 -2.18 4.10
N CYS A 60 9.37 -1.31 5.09
CA CYS A 60 8.47 -0.17 5.03
C CYS A 60 9.24 1.10 5.31
N SER A 61 8.97 2.13 4.54
CA SER A 61 9.63 3.43 4.67
C SER A 61 8.59 4.54 4.65
N TRP A 62 8.72 5.45 5.60
CA TRP A 62 7.91 6.66 5.66
C TRP A 62 8.83 7.85 5.49
N SER A 63 8.47 8.75 4.59
CA SER A 63 9.14 10.04 4.44
C SER A 63 8.06 11.08 4.14
N ASP A 64 8.47 12.35 4.04
CA ASP A 64 7.49 13.40 3.73
C ASP A 64 6.82 13.09 2.39
N ALA A 65 5.50 13.03 2.40
CA ALA A 65 4.67 12.75 1.22
C ALA A 65 4.98 11.44 0.50
N CYS A 66 5.56 10.44 1.20
CA CYS A 66 5.84 9.16 0.57
C CYS A 66 5.82 8.01 1.58
N PHE A 67 5.08 6.95 1.24
CA PHE A 67 5.12 5.67 1.92
C PHE A 67 5.48 4.59 0.91
N THR A 68 6.39 3.70 1.29
CA THR A 68 6.76 2.55 0.47
C THR A 68 6.71 1.30 1.33
N ALA A 69 6.03 0.27 0.84
CA ALA A 69 6.07 -1.06 1.44
C ALA A 69 6.49 -2.07 0.38
N GLU A 70 7.43 -2.93 0.72
CA GLU A 70 7.87 -4.02 -0.14
C GLU A 70 7.91 -5.30 0.68
N ALA A 71 7.52 -6.41 0.07
CA ALA A 71 7.56 -7.70 0.74
C ALA A 71 7.82 -8.82 -0.27
N THR A 72 8.53 -9.85 0.20
CA THR A 72 8.68 -11.10 -0.52
C THR A 72 7.97 -12.18 0.30
N ALA A 73 6.91 -12.74 -0.27
CA ALA A 73 6.13 -13.77 0.39
C ALA A 73 6.84 -15.12 0.37
N ALA A 74 6.62 -15.92 1.39
CA ALA A 74 7.06 -17.31 1.39
C ALA A 74 6.33 -18.06 0.27
N PRO A 75 6.96 -19.09 -0.36
CA PRO A 75 6.29 -19.85 -1.40
C PRO A 75 4.95 -20.42 -0.95
N ALA A 76 3.95 -20.28 -1.83
CA ALA A 76 2.58 -20.76 -1.60
C ALA A 76 1.82 -20.04 -0.47
N ASP A 77 2.41 -19.01 0.14
CA ASP A 77 1.70 -18.21 1.13
C ASP A 77 0.74 -17.24 0.44
N LYS A 78 -0.45 -17.07 1.01
CA LYS A 78 -1.46 -16.14 0.50
C LYS A 78 -1.73 -14.98 1.46
N GLY A 79 -1.18 -15.04 2.68
CA GLY A 79 -1.42 -13.99 3.67
C GLY A 79 -0.85 -12.66 3.27
N VAL A 80 0.36 -12.65 2.71
CA VAL A 80 1.01 -11.40 2.27
C VAL A 80 0.21 -10.75 1.14
N SER A 81 -0.14 -11.53 0.10
CA SER A 81 -0.91 -10.98 -1.01
C SER A 81 -2.29 -10.52 -0.56
N THR A 82 -2.92 -11.24 0.37
CA THR A 82 -4.22 -10.84 0.92
C THR A 82 -4.09 -9.50 1.65
N ALA A 83 -3.03 -9.32 2.45
CA ALA A 83 -2.83 -8.04 3.16
C ALA A 83 -2.71 -6.88 2.17
N PHE A 84 -1.88 -7.01 1.13
CA PHE A 84 -1.73 -5.97 0.11
C PHE A 84 -3.05 -5.71 -0.62
N GLU A 85 -3.79 -6.78 -1.00
CA GLU A 85 -5.04 -6.64 -1.74
C GLU A 85 -6.11 -5.94 -0.89
N VAL A 86 -6.20 -6.24 0.40
CA VAL A 86 -7.17 -5.59 1.29
C VAL A 86 -6.86 -4.10 1.42
N ILE A 87 -5.59 -3.76 1.64
CA ILE A 87 -5.19 -2.36 1.80
C ILE A 87 -5.38 -1.59 0.49
N TYR A 88 -4.92 -2.16 -0.61
CA TYR A 88 -5.11 -1.53 -1.92
C TYR A 88 -6.60 -1.38 -2.25
N GLY A 89 -7.41 -2.39 -1.93
CA GLY A 89 -8.86 -2.32 -2.09
C GLY A 89 -9.49 -1.18 -1.28
N GLY A 90 -9.01 -0.97 -0.06
CA GLY A 90 -9.44 0.16 0.76
C GLY A 90 -9.07 1.51 0.14
N LEU A 91 -7.88 1.61 -0.44
CA LEU A 91 -7.45 2.81 -1.15
C LEU A 91 -8.30 3.05 -2.40
N CYS A 92 -8.61 2.00 -3.14
CA CYS A 92 -9.50 2.11 -4.30
C CYS A 92 -10.91 2.56 -3.89
N ARG A 93 -11.38 2.10 -2.74
CA ARG A 93 -12.67 2.53 -2.21
C ARG A 93 -12.66 4.02 -1.88
N MET A 94 -11.56 4.52 -1.33
CA MET A 94 -11.39 5.96 -1.10
C MET A 94 -11.39 6.72 -2.42
N GLU A 95 -10.71 6.20 -3.44
CA GLU A 95 -10.64 6.85 -4.75
C GLU A 95 -12.01 7.07 -5.38
N GLU A 96 -12.97 6.19 -5.11
CA GLU A 96 -14.34 6.37 -5.61
C GLU A 96 -14.95 7.70 -5.17
N GLU A 97 -14.62 8.16 -3.96
CA GLU A 97 -15.11 9.42 -3.42
C GLU A 97 -14.14 10.58 -3.61
N TYR A 98 -12.85 10.30 -3.61
CA TYR A 98 -11.80 11.31 -3.59
C TYR A 98 -10.88 11.24 -4.79
N GLY A 99 -11.41 10.82 -5.96
CA GLY A 99 -10.62 10.65 -7.17
C GLY A 99 -9.94 11.91 -7.70
N ASP A 100 -10.40 13.10 -7.26
CA ASP A 100 -9.72 14.34 -7.61
C ASP A 100 -8.41 14.55 -6.82
N TYR A 101 -8.19 13.75 -5.78
CA TYR A 101 -7.08 13.91 -4.85
C TYR A 101 -6.15 12.71 -4.78
N MET A 102 -6.54 11.60 -5.40
CA MET A 102 -5.73 10.38 -5.40
C MET A 102 -5.97 9.56 -6.65
N ASP A 103 -4.94 8.85 -7.08
CA ASP A 103 -4.97 8.02 -8.29
C ASP A 103 -4.36 6.66 -7.94
N CYS A 104 -5.16 5.61 -8.04
CA CYS A 104 -4.74 4.25 -7.72
C CYS A 104 -4.47 3.48 -9.01
N ARG A 105 -3.28 2.87 -9.08
CA ARG A 105 -2.88 2.06 -10.24
C ARG A 105 -2.32 0.72 -9.76
N LYS A 106 -2.77 -0.34 -10.38
CA LYS A 106 -2.25 -1.67 -10.15
C LYS A 106 -1.49 -2.13 -11.38
N THR A 107 -0.23 -2.53 -11.17
CA THR A 107 0.58 -3.10 -12.24
C THR A 107 0.85 -4.57 -11.92
N LYS A 108 0.72 -5.41 -12.94
CA LYS A 108 1.05 -6.81 -12.84
C LYS A 108 2.09 -7.10 -13.91
N GLU A 109 3.24 -7.63 -13.51
CA GLU A 109 4.25 -7.94 -14.48
C GLU A 109 3.80 -9.12 -15.31
N GLN A 110 3.76 -8.90 -16.63
CA GLN A 110 3.46 -9.98 -17.57
C GLN A 110 4.74 -10.72 -17.86
N ARG A 111 4.72 -12.00 -17.60
CA ARG A 111 5.77 -12.88 -18.11
C ARG A 111 5.38 -13.25 -19.53
N GLY A 112 6.13 -12.69 -20.41
CA GLY A 112 6.00 -13.05 -21.82
C GLY A 112 6.34 -14.49 -22.07
#